data_0f1263ba6d322d914514154f48d269db
#
_entry.id   0f1263ba6d322d914514154f48d269db
#
_cell.length_a   1.000
_cell.length_b   1.000
_cell.length_c   1.000
_cell.angle_alpha   90.00
_cell.angle_beta   90.00
_cell.angle_gamma   90.00
#
_symmetry.space_group_name_H-M   'P 1'
#
loop_
_entity.id
_entity.type
_entity.pdbx_description
1 polymer ?
#
loop_
_entity_poly.entity_id
_entity_poly.type
_entity_poly.pdbx_seq_one_letter_code
_entity_poly.pdbx_strand_id
1 'polypeptide(L)'
;MKLRAFLPVLPLIALMLAASLLPIAMFLVNGLQKANGDYSLIQFQRVIDKPAYLLAVWNTIKTSVLVDILVLLLAYPVALTIHMAKGGFRNALMIAVLLPFFTSVLVRSYAWSVVLGLKGPVNQFLVATGILDEPYLLGHSTIGTFVGLVHILMPPAVLSIYTIMSRIDENLMTTARSLGAGKLTAFFTIFFPLSL
;
A
#
# COMPACT_ATOMS: atom_id res chain seq x y z
N MET A 1 21.34 -8.64 35.67
CA MET A 1 20.22 -7.77 36.06
C MET A 1 19.14 -7.52 34.97
N LYS A 2 19.38 -7.83 33.69
CA LYS A 2 18.40 -7.49 32.60
C LYS A 2 17.25 -8.49 32.43
N LEU A 3 17.41 -9.75 32.86
CA LEU A 3 16.37 -10.78 32.64
C LEU A 3 15.12 -10.58 33.52
N ARG A 4 15.25 -10.05 34.72
CA ARG A 4 14.13 -9.79 35.64
C ARG A 4 13.17 -8.72 35.18
N ALA A 5 13.64 -7.79 34.32
CA ALA A 5 12.81 -6.73 33.75
C ALA A 5 11.83 -7.24 32.66
N PHE A 6 12.10 -8.42 32.09
CA PHE A 6 11.23 -9.03 31.05
C PHE A 6 10.13 -9.94 31.64
N LEU A 7 10.25 -10.33 32.91
CA LEU A 7 9.28 -11.23 33.54
C LEU A 7 7.82 -10.73 33.48
N PRO A 8 7.51 -9.45 33.77
CA PRO A 8 6.15 -8.94 33.68
C PRO A 8 5.61 -8.81 32.25
N VAL A 9 6.51 -8.78 31.24
CA VAL A 9 6.11 -8.68 29.82
C VAL A 9 5.87 -10.06 29.21
N LEU A 10 6.36 -11.12 29.84
CA LEU A 10 6.30 -12.49 29.33
C LEU A 10 4.86 -13.00 29.12
N PRO A 11 3.90 -12.78 30.04
CA PRO A 11 2.51 -13.19 29.81
C PRO A 11 1.86 -12.42 28.65
N LEU A 12 2.20 -11.16 28.47
CA LEU A 12 1.70 -10.37 27.32
C LEU A 12 2.25 -10.91 26.00
N ILE A 13 3.55 -11.18 25.94
CA ILE A 13 4.19 -11.79 24.77
C ILE A 13 3.58 -13.17 24.48
N ALA A 14 3.40 -14.00 25.50
CA ALA A 14 2.79 -15.32 25.35
C ALA A 14 1.36 -15.22 24.81
N LEU A 15 0.57 -14.28 25.33
CA LEU A 15 -0.79 -14.03 24.85
C LEU A 15 -0.79 -13.56 23.38
N MET A 16 0.08 -12.62 23.02
CA MET A 16 0.19 -12.12 21.64
C MET A 16 0.64 -13.23 20.67
N LEU A 17 1.62 -14.04 21.07
CA LEU A 17 2.06 -15.20 20.28
C LEU A 17 0.94 -16.23 20.13
N ALA A 18 0.25 -16.58 21.22
CA ALA A 18 -0.87 -17.49 21.16
C ALA A 18 -2.00 -16.96 20.27
N ALA A 19 -2.40 -15.70 20.44
CA ALA A 19 -3.45 -15.09 19.65
C ALA A 19 -3.10 -15.00 18.15
N SER A 20 -1.81 -14.90 17.80
CA SER A 20 -1.36 -14.83 16.41
C SER A 20 -1.08 -16.20 15.82
N LEU A 21 -0.38 -17.07 16.55
CA LEU A 21 0.07 -18.37 16.02
C LEU A 21 -1.04 -19.42 16.03
N LEU A 22 -1.96 -19.37 16.98
CA LEU A 22 -3.01 -20.38 17.13
C LEU A 22 -3.98 -20.39 15.94
N PRO A 23 -4.50 -19.24 15.46
CA PRO A 23 -5.32 -19.21 14.24
C PRO A 23 -4.57 -19.68 12.99
N ILE A 24 -3.28 -19.31 12.86
CA ILE A 24 -2.44 -19.76 11.75
C ILE A 24 -2.25 -21.26 11.78
N ALA A 25 -1.92 -21.81 12.95
CA ALA A 25 -1.77 -23.26 13.13
C ALA A 25 -3.07 -24.01 12.84
N MET A 26 -4.20 -23.52 13.35
CA MET A 26 -5.52 -24.09 13.04
C MET A 26 -5.82 -24.06 11.54
N PHE A 27 -5.52 -22.96 10.88
CA PHE A 27 -5.72 -22.83 9.43
C PHE A 27 -4.87 -23.83 8.64
N LEU A 28 -3.60 -23.98 9.01
CA LEU A 28 -2.70 -24.97 8.39
C LEU A 28 -3.15 -26.41 8.64
N VAL A 29 -3.56 -26.74 9.87
CA VAL A 29 -4.09 -28.07 10.21
C VAL A 29 -5.35 -28.37 9.41
N ASN A 30 -6.29 -27.41 9.33
CA ASN A 30 -7.51 -27.57 8.53
C ASN A 30 -7.19 -27.74 7.03
N GLY A 31 -6.15 -27.07 6.53
CA GLY A 31 -5.67 -27.25 5.14
C GLY A 31 -5.09 -28.65 4.88
N LEU A 32 -4.62 -29.33 5.91
CA LEU A 32 -4.12 -30.71 5.83
C LEU A 32 -5.21 -31.77 6.07
N GLN A 33 -6.38 -31.38 6.60
CA GLN A 33 -7.48 -32.32 6.88
C GLN A 33 -8.36 -32.54 5.66
N LYS A 34 -8.68 -33.82 5.39
CA LYS A 34 -9.77 -34.22 4.50
C LYS A 34 -11.13 -34.07 5.20
N ALA A 35 -12.21 -34.11 4.41
CA ALA A 35 -13.58 -34.18 4.91
C ALA A 35 -13.84 -35.34 5.87
N ASN A 36 -13.04 -36.41 5.79
CA ASN A 36 -13.12 -37.61 6.62
C ASN A 36 -12.28 -37.51 7.91
N GLY A 37 -11.63 -36.37 8.18
CA GLY A 37 -10.77 -36.20 9.35
C GLY A 37 -9.31 -36.69 9.18
N ASP A 38 -8.99 -37.41 8.09
CA ASP A 38 -7.63 -37.88 7.81
C ASP A 38 -6.72 -36.75 7.33
N TYR A 39 -5.44 -36.81 7.71
CA TYR A 39 -4.43 -35.86 7.22
C TYR A 39 -3.95 -36.21 5.81
N SER A 40 -3.91 -35.23 4.93
CA SER A 40 -3.48 -35.43 3.54
C SER A 40 -3.05 -34.11 2.89
N LEU A 41 -2.10 -34.21 1.98
CA LEU A 41 -1.65 -33.10 1.13
C LEU A 41 -2.54 -32.88 -0.12
N ILE A 42 -3.65 -33.61 -0.25
CA ILE A 42 -4.51 -33.58 -1.43
C ILE A 42 -5.05 -32.17 -1.74
N GLN A 43 -5.25 -31.33 -0.71
CA GLN A 43 -5.69 -29.95 -0.90
C GLN A 43 -4.58 -29.11 -1.55
N PHE A 44 -3.33 -29.31 -1.18
CA PHE A 44 -2.19 -28.65 -1.79
C PHE A 44 -1.95 -29.14 -3.21
N GLN A 45 -2.09 -30.44 -3.45
CA GLN A 45 -2.01 -31.01 -4.81
C GLN A 45 -3.10 -30.40 -5.72
N ARG A 46 -4.33 -30.25 -5.21
CA ARG A 46 -5.42 -29.60 -5.98
C ARG A 46 -5.09 -28.16 -6.37
N VAL A 47 -4.35 -27.43 -5.53
CA VAL A 47 -3.92 -26.05 -5.87
C VAL A 47 -2.91 -26.08 -7.01
N ILE A 48 -2.00 -27.05 -7.03
CA ILE A 48 -0.97 -27.19 -8.06
C ILE A 48 -1.59 -27.75 -9.36
N ASP A 49 -2.48 -28.74 -9.25
CA ASP A 49 -3.07 -29.42 -10.41
C ASP A 49 -4.13 -28.58 -11.15
N LYS A 50 -4.69 -27.57 -10.48
CA LYS A 50 -5.71 -26.71 -11.11
C LYS A 50 -5.09 -25.37 -11.55
N PRO A 51 -4.92 -25.15 -12.87
CA PRO A 51 -4.33 -23.92 -13.42
C PRO A 51 -5.02 -22.63 -12.94
N ALA A 52 -6.32 -22.70 -12.63
CA ALA A 52 -7.10 -21.58 -12.14
C ALA A 52 -6.54 -20.99 -10.82
N TYR A 53 -6.08 -21.83 -9.89
CA TYR A 53 -5.48 -21.35 -8.65
C TYR A 53 -4.12 -20.69 -8.88
N LEU A 54 -3.29 -21.28 -9.74
CA LEU A 54 -1.99 -20.71 -10.10
C LEU A 54 -2.15 -19.37 -10.83
N LEU A 55 -3.14 -19.28 -11.74
CA LEU A 55 -3.49 -18.02 -12.40
C LEU A 55 -3.98 -16.97 -11.40
N ALA A 56 -4.80 -17.35 -10.41
CA ALA A 56 -5.26 -16.45 -9.37
C ALA A 56 -4.09 -15.90 -8.54
N VAL A 57 -3.17 -16.77 -8.10
CA VAL A 57 -1.94 -16.39 -7.38
C VAL A 57 -1.08 -15.45 -8.22
N TRP A 58 -0.85 -15.81 -9.49
CA TRP A 58 -0.07 -14.98 -10.41
C TRP A 58 -0.69 -13.61 -10.62
N ASN A 59 -2.00 -13.54 -10.85
CA ASN A 59 -2.73 -12.29 -11.01
C ASN A 59 -2.66 -11.43 -9.73
N THR A 60 -2.75 -12.06 -8.56
CA THR A 60 -2.60 -11.34 -7.28
C THR A 60 -1.20 -10.75 -7.15
N ILE A 61 -0.15 -11.54 -7.38
CA ILE A 61 1.24 -11.06 -7.32
C ILE A 61 1.46 -9.92 -8.32
N LYS A 62 1.06 -10.12 -9.57
CA LYS A 62 1.19 -9.09 -10.61
C LYS A 62 0.47 -7.80 -10.23
N THR A 63 -0.77 -7.90 -9.76
CA THR A 63 -1.56 -6.74 -9.34
C THR A 63 -0.90 -6.02 -8.15
N SER A 64 -0.45 -6.76 -7.13
CA SER A 64 0.21 -6.18 -5.97
C SER A 64 1.48 -5.42 -6.36
N VAL A 65 2.35 -6.03 -7.15
CA VAL A 65 3.60 -5.38 -7.60
C VAL A 65 3.32 -4.13 -8.42
N LEU A 66 2.35 -4.18 -9.33
CA LEU A 66 1.99 -3.02 -10.14
C LEU A 66 1.38 -1.89 -9.29
N VAL A 67 0.52 -2.24 -8.33
CA VAL A 67 -0.07 -1.26 -7.39
C VAL A 67 1.02 -0.64 -6.52
N ASP A 68 1.94 -1.42 -5.97
CA ASP A 68 3.03 -0.92 -5.14
C ASP A 68 3.93 0.05 -5.90
N ILE A 69 4.30 -0.29 -7.14
CA ILE A 69 5.07 0.61 -8.02
C ILE A 69 4.29 1.92 -8.24
N LEU A 70 3.00 1.84 -8.55
CA LEU A 70 2.18 3.01 -8.80
C LEU A 70 2.01 3.87 -7.54
N VAL A 71 1.81 3.23 -6.38
CA VAL A 71 1.73 3.92 -5.09
C VAL A 71 3.03 4.64 -4.77
N LEU A 72 4.18 4.01 -4.93
CA LEU A 72 5.48 4.64 -4.68
C LEU A 72 5.74 5.80 -5.63
N LEU A 73 5.42 5.64 -6.92
CA LEU A 73 5.55 6.67 -7.95
C LEU A 73 4.71 7.92 -7.62
N LEU A 74 3.51 7.73 -7.08
CA LEU A 74 2.60 8.82 -6.72
C LEU A 74 2.88 9.36 -5.31
N ALA A 75 3.22 8.52 -4.35
CA ALA A 75 3.46 8.89 -2.96
C ALA A 75 4.76 9.69 -2.80
N TYR A 76 5.80 9.34 -3.57
CA TYR A 76 7.11 10.01 -3.46
C TYR A 76 7.03 11.52 -3.74
N PRO A 77 6.48 11.99 -4.87
CA PRO A 77 6.37 13.43 -5.12
C PRO A 77 5.45 14.15 -4.13
N VAL A 78 4.41 13.48 -3.63
CA VAL A 78 3.54 14.04 -2.59
C VAL A 78 4.30 14.20 -1.28
N ALA A 79 5.02 13.16 -0.83
CA ALA A 79 5.84 13.21 0.37
C ALA A 79 6.95 14.27 0.28
N LEU A 80 7.60 14.37 -0.89
CA LEU A 80 8.61 15.40 -1.18
C LEU A 80 8.02 16.81 -1.10
N THR A 81 6.82 17.00 -1.67
CA THR A 81 6.13 18.30 -1.60
C THR A 81 5.81 18.68 -0.16
N ILE A 82 5.34 17.74 0.65
CA ILE A 82 5.09 17.94 2.08
C ILE A 82 6.39 18.26 2.82
N HIS A 83 7.48 17.54 2.51
CA HIS A 83 8.79 17.77 3.12
C HIS A 83 9.33 19.18 2.82
N MET A 84 9.19 19.64 1.58
CA MET A 84 9.63 20.99 1.17
C MET A 84 8.70 22.10 1.63
N ALA A 85 7.45 21.80 1.92
CA ALA A 85 6.44 22.78 2.36
C ALA A 85 6.71 23.26 3.80
N LYS A 86 6.31 24.50 4.11
CA LYS A 86 6.50 25.12 5.44
C LYS A 86 5.17 25.63 5.99
N GLY A 87 5.12 25.74 7.32
CA GLY A 87 4.01 26.38 8.03
C GLY A 87 2.63 25.74 7.76
N GLY A 88 1.62 26.57 7.61
CA GLY A 88 0.23 26.14 7.43
C GLY A 88 -0.02 25.31 6.16
N PHE A 89 0.72 25.58 5.09
CA PHE A 89 0.58 24.83 3.84
C PHE A 89 1.01 23.36 4.00
N ARG A 90 2.10 23.09 4.72
CA ARG A 90 2.50 21.71 5.07
C ARG A 90 1.41 20.98 5.84
N ASN A 91 0.84 21.65 6.85
CA ASN A 91 -0.24 21.06 7.66
C ASN A 91 -1.48 20.77 6.82
N ALA A 92 -1.84 21.67 5.91
CA ALA A 92 -2.98 21.46 5.00
C ALA A 92 -2.75 20.24 4.07
N LEU A 93 -1.54 20.08 3.51
CA LEU A 93 -1.19 18.91 2.70
C LEU A 93 -1.24 17.61 3.52
N MET A 94 -0.72 17.63 4.76
CA MET A 94 -0.78 16.47 5.66
C MET A 94 -2.23 16.09 5.97
N ILE A 95 -3.08 17.05 6.29
CA ILE A 95 -4.50 16.81 6.54
C ILE A 95 -5.17 16.24 5.28
N ALA A 96 -4.90 16.80 4.10
CA ALA A 96 -5.46 16.34 2.84
C ALA A 96 -5.09 14.87 2.55
N VAL A 97 -3.85 14.44 2.84
CA VAL A 97 -3.40 13.06 2.68
C VAL A 97 -4.02 12.13 3.74
N LEU A 98 -4.17 12.60 4.98
CA LEU A 98 -4.69 11.80 6.08
C LEU A 98 -6.21 11.67 6.08
N LEU A 99 -6.92 12.67 5.58
CA LEU A 99 -8.38 12.71 5.62
C LEU A 99 -9.05 11.46 5.02
N PRO A 100 -8.61 10.94 3.87
CA PRO A 100 -9.14 9.68 3.33
C PRO A 100 -8.90 8.47 4.24
N PHE A 101 -7.84 8.48 5.03
CA PHE A 101 -7.53 7.38 5.95
C PHE A 101 -8.58 7.21 7.05
N PHE A 102 -9.18 8.31 7.51
CA PHE A 102 -10.23 8.31 8.54
C PHE A 102 -11.64 8.01 7.99
N THR A 103 -11.80 7.91 6.67
CA THR A 103 -13.10 7.54 6.08
C THR A 103 -13.32 6.04 6.15
N SER A 104 -14.57 5.63 6.40
CA SER A 104 -14.95 4.21 6.39
C SER A 104 -14.64 3.57 5.03
N VAL A 105 -14.15 2.33 5.08
CA VAL A 105 -13.87 1.53 3.88
C VAL A 105 -15.13 1.35 3.03
N LEU A 106 -16.29 1.15 3.67
CA LEU A 106 -17.58 0.99 2.97
C LEU A 106 -17.98 2.26 2.22
N VAL A 107 -17.88 3.41 2.88
CA VAL A 107 -18.19 4.72 2.26
C VAL A 107 -17.27 4.98 1.07
N ARG A 108 -15.99 4.69 1.22
CA ARG A 108 -14.98 4.84 0.15
C ARG A 108 -15.25 3.92 -1.02
N SER A 109 -15.54 2.64 -0.76
CA SER A 109 -15.86 1.68 -1.81
C SER A 109 -17.11 2.06 -2.58
N TYR A 110 -18.15 2.53 -1.86
CA TYR A 110 -19.36 3.03 -2.49
C TYR A 110 -19.09 4.29 -3.33
N ALA A 111 -18.33 5.25 -2.81
CA ALA A 111 -17.95 6.45 -3.56
C ALA A 111 -17.24 6.11 -4.87
N TRP A 112 -16.28 5.19 -4.84
CA TRP A 112 -15.60 4.72 -6.06
C TRP A 112 -16.54 3.97 -7.01
N SER A 113 -17.49 3.19 -6.49
CA SER A 113 -18.49 2.51 -7.32
C SER A 113 -19.39 3.51 -8.06
N VAL A 114 -19.71 4.64 -7.43
CA VAL A 114 -20.47 5.73 -8.08
C VAL A 114 -19.61 6.47 -9.10
N VAL A 115 -18.39 6.85 -8.71
CA VAL A 115 -17.46 7.63 -9.58
C VAL A 115 -17.05 6.86 -10.83
N LEU A 116 -16.78 5.56 -10.69
CA LEU A 116 -16.36 4.67 -11.78
C LEU A 116 -17.53 3.90 -12.43
N GLY A 117 -18.77 4.14 -11.99
CA GLY A 117 -19.97 3.53 -12.56
C GLY A 117 -20.24 3.98 -13.99
N LEU A 118 -21.12 3.26 -14.70
CA LEU A 118 -21.46 3.56 -16.11
C LEU A 118 -21.93 5.00 -16.33
N LYS A 119 -22.73 5.54 -15.39
CA LYS A 119 -23.21 6.91 -15.40
C LYS A 119 -22.35 7.85 -14.55
N GLY A 120 -21.20 7.37 -14.06
CA GLY A 120 -20.30 8.14 -13.20
C GLY A 120 -19.52 9.22 -13.98
N PRO A 121 -19.01 10.23 -13.25
CA PRO A 121 -18.32 11.38 -13.87
C PRO A 121 -17.09 10.96 -14.68
N VAL A 122 -16.39 9.89 -14.29
CA VAL A 122 -15.21 9.40 -15.03
C VAL A 122 -15.62 8.87 -16.42
N ASN A 123 -16.66 8.05 -16.50
CA ASN A 123 -17.18 7.57 -17.78
C ASN A 123 -17.70 8.70 -18.66
N GLN A 124 -18.45 9.65 -18.07
CA GLN A 124 -18.93 10.80 -18.82
C GLN A 124 -17.78 11.62 -19.43
N PHE A 125 -16.71 11.83 -18.67
CA PHE A 125 -15.52 12.53 -19.14
C PHE A 125 -14.81 11.76 -20.27
N LEU A 126 -14.61 10.45 -20.11
CA LEU A 126 -13.92 9.61 -21.08
C LEU A 126 -14.68 9.51 -22.41
N VAL A 127 -16.01 9.44 -22.35
CA VAL A 127 -16.86 9.46 -23.56
C VAL A 127 -16.87 10.86 -24.20
N ALA A 128 -17.01 11.92 -23.40
CA ALA A 128 -17.01 13.29 -23.90
C ALA A 128 -15.69 13.71 -24.57
N THR A 129 -14.57 13.12 -24.15
CA THR A 129 -13.24 13.35 -24.73
C THR A 129 -12.92 12.42 -25.90
N GLY A 130 -13.82 11.47 -26.25
CA GLY A 130 -13.60 10.50 -27.34
C GLY A 130 -12.56 9.41 -27.02
N ILE A 131 -12.17 9.27 -25.75
CA ILE A 131 -11.25 8.20 -25.30
C ILE A 131 -11.98 6.85 -25.28
N LEU A 132 -13.28 6.87 -24.97
CA LEU A 132 -14.18 5.72 -25.06
C LEU A 132 -15.35 6.06 -25.98
N ASP A 133 -15.72 5.11 -26.83
CA ASP A 133 -16.91 5.22 -27.69
C ASP A 133 -18.20 5.05 -26.88
N GLU A 134 -18.16 4.20 -25.85
CA GLU A 134 -19.30 3.88 -24.98
C GLU A 134 -18.84 3.80 -23.50
N PRO A 135 -19.77 4.04 -22.52
CA PRO A 135 -19.45 3.88 -21.12
C PRO A 135 -19.03 2.45 -20.78
N TYR A 136 -17.93 2.30 -20.05
CA TYR A 136 -17.36 1.02 -19.63
C TYR A 136 -17.48 0.81 -18.11
N LEU A 137 -17.73 -0.42 -17.66
CA LEU A 137 -17.89 -0.74 -16.24
C LEU A 137 -16.53 -0.73 -15.51
N LEU A 138 -15.95 0.46 -15.37
CA LEU A 138 -14.63 0.69 -14.77
C LEU A 138 -14.53 0.17 -13.33
N GLY A 139 -15.60 0.34 -12.54
CA GLY A 139 -15.61 -0.03 -11.12
C GLY A 139 -15.43 -1.54 -10.86
N HIS A 140 -15.83 -2.39 -11.79
CA HIS A 140 -15.69 -3.85 -11.71
C HIS A 140 -14.57 -4.38 -12.61
N SER A 141 -13.65 -3.54 -13.02
CA SER A 141 -12.50 -3.88 -13.84
C SER A 141 -11.20 -3.89 -13.03
N THR A 142 -10.13 -4.35 -13.66
CA THR A 142 -8.78 -4.23 -13.12
C THR A 142 -8.42 -2.78 -12.78
N ILE A 143 -8.87 -1.82 -13.60
CA ILE A 143 -8.67 -0.38 -13.38
C ILE A 143 -9.31 0.06 -12.05
N GLY A 144 -10.56 -0.35 -11.80
CA GLY A 144 -11.24 -0.05 -10.53
C GLY A 144 -10.52 -0.62 -9.32
N THR A 145 -9.97 -1.84 -9.45
CA THR A 145 -9.14 -2.45 -8.41
C THR A 145 -7.87 -1.64 -8.15
N PHE A 146 -7.17 -1.20 -9.20
CA PHE A 146 -5.99 -0.35 -9.07
C PHE A 146 -6.31 0.98 -8.38
N VAL A 147 -7.36 1.68 -8.81
CA VAL A 147 -7.78 2.95 -8.22
C VAL A 147 -8.10 2.78 -6.73
N GLY A 148 -8.87 1.75 -6.38
CA GLY A 148 -9.24 1.45 -4.99
C GLY A 148 -8.03 1.14 -4.11
N LEU A 149 -7.12 0.27 -4.57
CA LEU A 149 -5.92 -0.13 -3.83
C LEU A 149 -4.93 1.03 -3.68
N VAL A 150 -4.67 1.78 -4.75
CA VAL A 150 -3.80 2.97 -4.71
C VAL A 150 -4.34 3.98 -3.70
N HIS A 151 -5.63 4.26 -3.74
CA HIS A 151 -6.25 5.22 -2.80
C HIS A 151 -6.12 4.78 -1.33
N ILE A 152 -6.21 3.48 -1.04
CA ILE A 152 -6.07 2.95 0.33
C ILE A 152 -4.59 2.99 0.78
N LEU A 153 -3.66 2.67 -0.11
CA LEU A 153 -2.24 2.54 0.22
C LEU A 153 -1.49 3.88 0.18
N MET A 154 -2.02 4.91 -0.50
CA MET A 154 -1.39 6.22 -0.62
C MET A 154 -1.06 6.89 0.73
N PRO A 155 -2.01 7.06 1.69
CA PRO A 155 -1.70 7.74 2.94
C PRO A 155 -0.56 7.10 3.75
N PRO A 156 -0.57 5.79 4.04
CA PRO A 156 0.53 5.16 4.76
C PRO A 156 1.85 5.23 4.01
N ALA A 157 1.85 5.10 2.67
CA ALA A 157 3.06 5.23 1.86
C ALA A 157 3.65 6.65 1.93
N VAL A 158 2.82 7.68 1.77
CA VAL A 158 3.25 9.08 1.88
C VAL A 158 3.84 9.36 3.27
N LEU A 159 3.20 8.90 4.34
CA LEU A 159 3.68 9.11 5.70
C LEU A 159 5.00 8.39 5.96
N SER A 160 5.15 7.17 5.47
CA SER A 160 6.39 6.39 5.62
C SER A 160 7.56 7.09 4.93
N ILE A 161 7.38 7.48 3.67
CA ILE A 161 8.40 8.19 2.89
C ILE A 161 8.71 9.56 3.52
N TYR A 162 7.69 10.33 3.90
CA TYR A 162 7.86 11.61 4.57
C TYR A 162 8.66 11.47 5.88
N THR A 163 8.40 10.43 6.67
CA THR A 163 9.11 10.17 7.92
C THR A 163 10.58 9.91 7.68
N ILE A 164 10.94 9.19 6.63
CA ILE A 164 12.34 8.96 6.23
C ILE A 164 12.96 10.29 5.78
N MET A 165 12.31 11.01 4.86
CA MET A 165 12.77 12.30 4.36
C MET A 165 13.04 13.32 5.48
N SER A 166 12.18 13.36 6.50
CA SER A 166 12.32 14.30 7.62
C SER A 166 13.49 14.01 8.57
N ARG A 167 14.12 12.84 8.45
CA ARG A 167 15.32 12.46 9.21
C ARG A 167 16.62 12.77 8.47
N ILE A 168 16.55 13.11 7.19
CA ILE A 168 17.73 13.46 6.38
C ILE A 168 18.23 14.84 6.83
N ASP A 169 19.52 14.93 7.16
CA ASP A 169 20.15 16.19 7.55
C ASP A 169 20.21 17.15 6.35
N GLU A 170 19.57 18.31 6.49
CA GLU A 170 19.57 19.37 5.46
C GLU A 170 20.98 19.85 5.10
N ASN A 171 21.96 19.71 6.02
CA ASN A 171 23.35 20.08 5.78
C ASN A 171 24.01 19.23 4.70
N LEU A 172 23.57 17.98 4.50
CA LEU A 172 24.11 17.11 3.44
C LEU A 172 23.94 17.74 2.06
N MET A 173 22.77 18.29 1.78
CA MET A 173 22.48 18.97 0.52
C MET A 173 23.27 20.26 0.36
N THR A 174 23.44 21.02 1.46
CA THR A 174 24.21 22.25 1.47
C THR A 174 25.70 21.99 1.25
N THR A 175 26.25 20.97 1.92
CA THR A 175 27.65 20.55 1.78
C THR A 175 27.95 20.07 0.36
N ALA A 176 27.09 19.24 -0.22
CA ALA A 176 27.26 18.79 -1.60
C ALA A 176 27.30 19.96 -2.61
N ARG A 177 26.45 20.94 -2.38
CA ARG A 177 26.42 22.16 -3.23
C ARG A 177 27.67 23.02 -3.04
N SER A 178 28.19 23.12 -1.83
CA SER A 178 29.46 23.81 -1.55
C SER A 178 30.66 23.14 -2.23
N LEU A 179 30.58 21.81 -2.44
CA LEU A 179 31.57 21.04 -3.19
C LEU A 179 31.37 21.08 -4.72
N GLY A 180 30.46 21.93 -5.21
CA GLY A 180 30.22 22.14 -6.63
C GLY A 180 29.13 21.27 -7.26
N ALA A 181 28.42 20.47 -6.50
CA ALA A 181 27.31 19.69 -7.03
C ALA A 181 26.12 20.58 -7.40
N GLY A 182 25.58 20.39 -8.61
CA GLY A 182 24.32 21.02 -9.01
C GLY A 182 23.12 20.52 -8.17
N LYS A 183 22.01 21.28 -8.14
CA LYS A 183 20.81 20.93 -7.37
C LYS A 183 20.28 19.53 -7.70
N LEU A 184 20.18 19.20 -8.98
CA LEU A 184 19.70 17.91 -9.46
C LEU A 184 20.68 16.77 -9.10
N THR A 185 21.98 17.02 -9.28
CA THR A 185 23.02 16.06 -8.92
C THR A 185 22.97 15.74 -7.44
N ALA A 186 22.95 16.76 -6.58
CA ALA A 186 22.83 16.56 -5.12
C ALA A 186 21.54 15.83 -4.74
N PHE A 187 20.42 16.12 -5.41
CA PHE A 187 19.16 15.42 -5.17
C PHE A 187 19.27 13.93 -5.51
N PHE A 188 19.68 13.58 -6.74
CA PHE A 188 19.70 12.19 -7.18
C PHE A 188 20.83 11.34 -6.58
N THR A 189 21.96 11.95 -6.19
CA THR A 189 23.09 11.22 -5.61
C THR A 189 23.06 11.12 -4.09
N ILE A 190 22.37 12.03 -3.40
CA ILE A 190 22.35 12.07 -1.93
C ILE A 190 20.93 11.92 -1.40
N PHE A 191 20.04 12.87 -1.71
CA PHE A 191 18.71 12.91 -1.09
C PHE A 191 17.84 11.73 -1.51
N PHE A 192 17.74 11.46 -2.80
CA PHE A 192 16.89 10.39 -3.33
C PHE A 192 17.28 9.01 -2.79
N PRO A 193 18.55 8.56 -2.81
CA PRO A 193 18.93 7.27 -2.25
C PRO A 193 18.72 7.16 -0.74
N LEU A 194 18.86 8.27 0.01
CA LEU A 194 18.63 8.28 1.45
C LEU A 194 17.14 8.34 1.82
N SER A 195 16.27 8.71 0.88
CA SER A 195 14.84 8.87 1.09
C SER A 195 14.01 7.66 0.66
N LEU A 196 14.64 6.62 0.10
CA LEU A 196 14.07 5.32 -0.23
C LEU A 196 14.35 4.28 0.85
#